data_83d128083be6d72ab129a1f42ae157ec
#
_entry.id   83d128083be6d72ab129a1f42ae157ec
#
_cell.length_a   1.000
_cell.length_b   1.000
_cell.length_c   1.000
_cell.angle_alpha   90.00
_cell.angle_beta   90.00
_cell.angle_gamma   90.00
#
_symmetry.space_group_name_H-M   'P 1'
#
loop_
_entity.id
_entity.type
_entity.pdbx_description
1 polymer ?
#
loop_
_entity_poly.entity_id
_entity_poly.type
_entity_poly.pdbx_seq_one_letter_code
_entity_poly.pdbx_strand_id
1 'polypeptide(L)'
;MSTDTSSAGDGDSMTEAELQARIEELEETVADLKADDEQKKMTIVATQGSFDMAYPPLILASTAAAFGWDVVVFHTFWGLDILHEEKSENLQLSAVGNPNMPMPNALAALPGMDRMATRMMEKRIDDNGTATIDELIELSLDQGVELQACQMTIELMDYDEDDFYDDVTVGVGAATALQHMAESDIQLLV
;
A
#
# COMPACT_ATOMS: atom_id res chain seq x y z
N MET A 1 -54.01 -56.22 -12.58
CA MET A 1 -52.62 -55.90 -12.19
C MET A 1 -52.52 -54.42 -12.17
N SER A 2 -52.67 -53.85 -10.99
CA SER A 2 -52.62 -52.42 -10.75
C SER A 2 -51.17 -51.99 -10.61
N THR A 3 -50.79 -50.98 -11.34
CA THR A 3 -49.57 -50.27 -11.08
C THR A 3 -49.91 -48.86 -10.55
N ASP A 4 -49.75 -48.76 -9.27
CA ASP A 4 -49.88 -47.52 -8.52
C ASP A 4 -48.57 -46.76 -8.62
N THR A 5 -48.51 -45.62 -9.25
CA THR A 5 -47.41 -44.69 -9.25
C THR A 5 -47.89 -43.36 -8.70
N SER A 6 -47.86 -43.21 -7.38
CA SER A 6 -47.96 -41.93 -6.72
C SER A 6 -46.65 -41.68 -5.97
N SER A 7 -45.82 -40.83 -6.52
CA SER A 7 -44.79 -40.14 -5.80
C SER A 7 -44.88 -38.66 -6.20
N ALA A 8 -45.80 -37.97 -5.55
CA ALA A 8 -45.84 -36.52 -5.53
C ALA A 8 -44.69 -36.04 -4.63
N GLY A 9 -43.68 -35.43 -5.21
CA GLY A 9 -42.64 -34.70 -4.46
C GLY A 9 -43.31 -33.55 -3.72
N ASP A 10 -43.18 -33.59 -2.42
CA ASP A 10 -43.55 -32.51 -1.51
C ASP A 10 -42.56 -31.36 -1.76
N GLY A 11 -42.89 -30.46 -2.65
CA GLY A 11 -42.16 -29.20 -2.84
C GLY A 11 -42.45 -28.33 -1.62
N ASP A 12 -41.45 -28.23 -0.76
CA ASP A 12 -41.43 -27.31 0.38
C ASP A 12 -41.58 -25.87 -0.17
N SER A 13 -42.83 -25.46 -0.32
CA SER A 13 -43.17 -24.09 -0.74
C SER A 13 -43.07 -23.21 0.49
N MET A 14 -42.03 -22.39 0.56
CA MET A 14 -41.91 -21.35 1.59
C MET A 14 -43.19 -20.53 1.69
N THR A 15 -43.59 -20.27 2.90
CA THR A 15 -44.76 -19.41 3.15
C THR A 15 -44.42 -17.96 2.79
N GLU A 16 -45.45 -17.15 2.51
CA GLU A 16 -45.31 -15.74 2.19
C GLU A 16 -44.56 -14.96 3.30
N ALA A 17 -44.78 -15.34 4.55
CA ALA A 17 -44.07 -14.76 5.70
C ALA A 17 -42.57 -15.13 5.75
N GLU A 18 -42.26 -16.39 5.40
CA GLU A 18 -40.83 -16.82 5.30
C GLU A 18 -40.11 -16.16 4.13
N LEU A 19 -40.80 -15.93 3.01
CA LEU A 19 -40.23 -15.20 1.88
C LEU A 19 -40.00 -13.73 2.24
N GLN A 20 -40.91 -13.08 2.94
CA GLN A 20 -40.75 -11.70 3.39
C GLN A 20 -39.57 -11.56 4.36
N ALA A 21 -39.46 -12.47 5.35
CA ALA A 21 -38.36 -12.46 6.30
C ALA A 21 -36.99 -12.65 5.59
N ARG A 22 -36.97 -13.51 4.57
CA ARG A 22 -35.74 -13.75 3.78
C ARG A 22 -35.36 -12.57 2.89
N ILE A 23 -36.33 -11.85 2.35
CA ILE A 23 -36.10 -10.61 1.59
C ILE A 23 -35.50 -9.55 2.51
N GLU A 24 -36.07 -9.35 3.71
CA GLU A 24 -35.58 -8.36 4.67
C GLU A 24 -34.17 -8.67 5.14
N GLU A 25 -33.85 -9.96 5.41
CA GLU A 25 -32.46 -10.41 5.72
C GLU A 25 -31.49 -10.16 4.56
N LEU A 26 -31.94 -10.41 3.33
CA LEU A 26 -31.10 -10.18 2.14
C LEU A 26 -30.91 -8.67 1.86
N GLU A 27 -31.92 -7.86 2.07
CA GLU A 27 -31.85 -6.40 1.93
C GLU A 27 -30.87 -5.79 2.95
N GLU A 28 -30.90 -6.26 4.21
CA GLU A 28 -29.95 -5.87 5.24
C GLU A 28 -28.52 -6.30 4.88
N THR A 29 -28.34 -7.56 4.46
CA THR A 29 -27.03 -8.08 4.02
C THR A 29 -26.48 -7.29 2.82
N VAL A 30 -27.33 -6.94 1.85
CA VAL A 30 -26.93 -6.14 0.68
C VAL A 30 -26.62 -4.69 1.08
N ALA A 31 -27.31 -4.13 2.06
CA ALA A 31 -27.00 -2.80 2.58
C ALA A 31 -25.65 -2.77 3.30
N ASP A 32 -25.36 -3.79 4.12
CA ASP A 32 -24.08 -3.94 4.81
C ASP A 32 -22.92 -4.14 3.82
N LEU A 33 -23.11 -5.02 2.81
CA LEU A 33 -22.10 -5.23 1.76
C LEU A 33 -21.85 -3.97 0.93
N LYS A 34 -22.88 -3.16 0.67
CA LYS A 34 -22.72 -1.88 -0.03
C LYS A 34 -22.01 -0.83 0.80
N ALA A 35 -22.26 -0.80 2.12
CA ALA A 35 -21.57 0.12 3.02
C ALA A 35 -20.07 -0.22 3.12
N ASP A 36 -19.73 -1.51 3.09
CA ASP A 36 -18.34 -2.00 3.06
C ASP A 36 -17.66 -1.73 1.71
N ASP A 37 -18.42 -1.71 0.61
CA ASP A 37 -17.95 -1.42 -0.77
C ASP A 37 -17.79 0.10 -1.05
N GLU A 38 -18.26 0.98 -0.15
CA GLU A 38 -18.06 2.43 -0.29
C GLU A 38 -16.65 2.89 0.14
N GLN A 39 -15.94 2.12 0.96
CA GLN A 39 -14.58 2.42 1.35
C GLN A 39 -13.60 1.82 0.36
N LYS A 40 -13.07 2.66 -0.52
CA LYS A 40 -12.07 2.23 -1.50
C LYS A 40 -10.81 1.75 -0.83
N LYS A 41 -10.21 0.70 -1.41
CA LYS A 41 -8.94 0.12 -0.96
C LYS A 41 -7.85 0.34 -1.98
N MET A 42 -6.64 0.64 -1.51
CA MET A 42 -5.46 0.85 -2.35
C MET A 42 -4.27 0.09 -1.79
N THR A 43 -3.62 -0.69 -2.64
CA THR A 43 -2.35 -1.33 -2.30
C THR A 43 -1.24 -0.84 -3.21
N ILE A 44 -0.15 -0.38 -2.61
CA ILE A 44 1.07 0.06 -3.28
C ILE A 44 2.20 -0.91 -2.93
N VAL A 45 2.93 -1.38 -3.94
CA VAL A 45 4.17 -2.13 -3.74
C VAL A 45 5.34 -1.21 -4.08
N ALA A 46 6.13 -0.84 -3.06
CA ALA A 46 7.30 0.03 -3.18
C ALA A 46 8.57 -0.82 -3.21
N THR A 47 9.33 -0.73 -4.31
CA THR A 47 10.49 -1.60 -4.56
C THR A 47 11.82 -0.87 -4.57
N GLN A 48 11.81 0.46 -4.61
CA GLN A 48 12.99 1.30 -4.77
C GLN A 48 13.20 2.20 -3.56
N GLY A 49 14.44 2.26 -3.05
CA GLY A 49 14.84 3.02 -1.87
C GLY A 49 15.69 4.24 -2.21
N SER A 50 15.52 4.87 -3.38
CA SER A 50 16.18 6.13 -3.66
C SER A 50 15.29 7.30 -3.21
N PHE A 51 15.94 8.45 -2.92
CA PHE A 51 15.27 9.64 -2.44
C PHE A 51 14.08 10.09 -3.30
N ASP A 52 14.25 10.08 -4.61
CA ASP A 52 13.21 10.43 -5.59
C ASP A 52 12.08 9.41 -5.70
N MET A 53 12.37 8.14 -5.40
CA MET A 53 11.39 7.05 -5.48
C MET A 53 10.66 6.81 -4.15
N ALA A 54 11.12 7.40 -3.05
CA ALA A 54 10.42 7.37 -1.77
C ALA A 54 9.15 8.25 -1.78
N TYR A 55 9.16 9.34 -2.53
CA TYR A 55 8.04 10.28 -2.60
C TYR A 55 6.75 9.72 -3.22
N PRO A 56 6.77 9.05 -4.40
CA PRO A 56 5.56 8.60 -5.05
C PRO A 56 4.67 7.70 -4.18
N PRO A 57 5.16 6.63 -3.53
CA PRO A 57 4.32 5.78 -2.71
C PRO A 57 3.75 6.52 -1.50
N LEU A 58 4.55 7.35 -0.81
CA LEU A 58 4.12 8.08 0.38
C LEU A 58 3.11 9.19 0.08
N ILE A 59 3.32 9.96 -1.01
CA ILE A 59 2.37 11.00 -1.44
C ILE A 59 1.04 10.37 -1.85
N LEU A 60 1.07 9.27 -2.61
CA LEU A 60 -0.15 8.61 -3.05
C LEU A 60 -0.90 7.99 -1.87
N ALA A 61 -0.17 7.34 -0.96
CA ALA A 61 -0.75 6.70 0.22
C ALA A 61 -1.41 7.73 1.15
N SER A 62 -0.68 8.77 1.56
CA SER A 62 -1.22 9.82 2.43
C SER A 62 -2.39 10.57 1.79
N THR A 63 -2.34 10.81 0.47
CA THR A 63 -3.44 11.46 -0.25
C THR A 63 -4.69 10.58 -0.31
N ALA A 64 -4.53 9.28 -0.58
CA ALA A 64 -5.64 8.33 -0.62
C ALA A 64 -6.27 8.16 0.77
N ALA A 65 -5.44 8.06 1.82
CA ALA A 65 -5.91 8.01 3.20
C ALA A 65 -6.67 9.29 3.60
N ALA A 66 -6.22 10.47 3.16
CA ALA A 66 -6.94 11.73 3.36
C ALA A 66 -8.33 11.75 2.68
N PHE A 67 -8.54 10.94 1.65
CA PHE A 67 -9.87 10.72 1.04
C PHE A 67 -10.71 9.67 1.80
N GLY A 68 -10.19 9.09 2.88
CA GLY A 68 -10.86 8.06 3.65
C GLY A 68 -10.73 6.66 3.06
N TRP A 69 -9.73 6.42 2.20
CA TRP A 69 -9.46 5.10 1.65
C TRP A 69 -8.69 4.25 2.65
N ASP A 70 -8.85 2.94 2.55
CA ASP A 70 -8.02 1.95 3.22
C ASP A 70 -6.75 1.71 2.39
N VAL A 71 -5.59 2.01 2.94
CA VAL A 71 -4.35 2.05 2.18
C VAL A 71 -3.28 1.19 2.82
N VAL A 72 -2.70 0.30 2.02
CA VAL A 72 -1.55 -0.53 2.39
C VAL A 72 -0.38 -0.21 1.47
N VAL A 73 0.81 0.02 2.03
CA VAL A 73 2.05 0.15 1.27
C VAL A 73 3.01 -0.96 1.68
N PHE A 74 3.22 -1.91 0.80
CA PHE A 74 4.15 -3.03 1.00
C PHE A 74 5.53 -2.68 0.44
N HIS A 75 6.49 -2.51 1.33
CA HIS A 75 7.87 -2.19 0.98
C HIS A 75 8.69 -3.49 0.87
N THR A 76 9.43 -3.62 -0.21
CA THR A 76 10.29 -4.78 -0.48
C THR A 76 11.56 -4.38 -1.19
N PHE A 77 12.58 -5.21 -1.14
CA PHE A 77 13.92 -4.92 -1.66
C PHE A 77 14.45 -3.57 -1.15
N TRP A 78 14.97 -2.73 -2.05
CA TRP A 78 15.50 -1.41 -1.68
C TRP A 78 14.44 -0.48 -1.10
N GLY A 79 13.15 -0.72 -1.38
CA GLY A 79 12.04 0.03 -0.80
C GLY A 79 11.99 -0.04 0.74
N LEU A 80 12.62 -1.06 1.36
CA LEU A 80 12.72 -1.14 2.82
C LEU A 80 13.52 0.01 3.44
N ASP A 81 14.52 0.52 2.72
CA ASP A 81 15.35 1.62 3.22
C ASP A 81 14.54 2.89 3.52
N ILE A 82 13.35 3.03 2.92
CA ILE A 82 12.42 4.14 3.19
C ILE A 82 11.85 4.06 4.60
N LEU A 83 11.58 2.85 5.11
CA LEU A 83 10.98 2.61 6.42
C LEU A 83 12.00 2.37 7.54
N HIS A 84 13.29 2.31 7.22
CA HIS A 84 14.36 2.13 8.17
C HIS A 84 14.79 3.48 8.73
N GLU A 85 14.67 3.73 10.02
CA GLU A 85 14.90 5.02 10.67
C GLU A 85 16.22 5.69 10.28
N GLU A 86 17.34 4.96 10.37
CA GLU A 86 18.66 5.52 10.06
C GLU A 86 18.89 5.74 8.56
N LYS A 87 18.27 4.92 7.70
CA LYS A 87 18.49 4.99 6.25
C LYS A 87 17.57 6.00 5.57
N SER A 88 16.34 6.17 6.04
CA SER A 88 15.38 7.14 5.50
C SER A 88 15.95 8.56 5.50
N GLU A 89 16.70 8.92 6.54
CA GLU A 89 17.38 10.21 6.65
C GLU A 89 18.54 10.39 5.64
N ASN A 90 19.05 9.29 5.08
CA ASN A 90 20.26 9.28 4.24
C ASN A 90 20.00 8.80 2.80
N LEU A 91 18.77 8.70 2.37
CA LEU A 91 18.43 8.28 1.00
C LEU A 91 19.06 9.23 -0.03
N GLN A 92 19.56 8.64 -1.10
CA GLN A 92 20.22 9.41 -2.16
C GLN A 92 19.38 9.36 -3.44
N LEU A 93 19.46 10.43 -4.24
CA LEU A 93 18.87 10.47 -5.57
C LEU A 93 19.35 9.28 -6.42
N SER A 94 18.44 8.72 -7.19
CA SER A 94 18.75 7.64 -8.13
C SER A 94 19.93 8.03 -9.05
N ALA A 95 20.93 7.16 -9.14
CA ALA A 95 22.08 7.35 -10.02
C ALA A 95 21.71 7.43 -11.51
N VAL A 96 20.53 6.93 -11.89
CA VAL A 96 20.04 6.97 -13.27
C VAL A 96 19.43 8.35 -13.62
N GLY A 97 19.15 9.17 -12.63
CA GLY A 97 18.76 10.57 -12.72
C GLY A 97 17.72 10.92 -13.82
N ASN A 98 17.23 12.12 -13.77
CA ASN A 98 16.41 12.65 -14.85
C ASN A 98 17.31 13.03 -16.05
N PRO A 99 17.14 12.44 -17.26
CA PRO A 99 17.95 12.78 -18.44
C PRO A 99 17.81 14.25 -18.85
N ASN A 100 16.81 14.97 -18.35
CA ASN A 100 16.59 16.39 -18.56
C ASN A 100 17.28 17.28 -17.51
N MET A 101 17.98 16.70 -16.53
CA MET A 101 18.82 17.54 -15.65
C MET A 101 19.96 18.17 -16.45
N PRO A 102 20.24 19.46 -16.22
CA PRO A 102 21.27 20.18 -16.98
C PRO A 102 22.72 19.78 -16.59
N MET A 103 22.93 18.53 -16.20
CA MET A 103 24.23 17.98 -15.90
C MET A 103 24.58 16.86 -16.90
N PRO A 104 25.78 16.90 -17.50
CA PRO A 104 26.25 15.79 -18.33
C PRO A 104 26.31 14.49 -17.52
N ASN A 105 25.78 13.39 -18.07
CA ASN A 105 25.79 12.06 -17.42
C ASN A 105 27.19 11.60 -16.98
N ALA A 106 28.23 12.10 -17.63
CA ALA A 106 29.62 11.82 -17.25
C ALA A 106 30.03 12.46 -15.90
N LEU A 107 29.37 13.54 -15.46
CA LEU A 107 29.60 14.17 -14.17
C LEU A 107 28.82 13.46 -13.06
N ALA A 108 27.67 12.89 -13.36
CA ALA A 108 26.87 12.12 -12.42
C ALA A 108 27.59 10.84 -11.92
N ALA A 109 28.56 10.35 -12.68
CA ALA A 109 29.38 9.19 -12.32
C ALA A 109 30.58 9.52 -11.39
N LEU A 110 30.78 10.79 -11.04
CA LEU A 110 31.86 11.17 -10.12
C LEU A 110 31.43 10.91 -8.66
N PRO A 111 32.33 10.35 -7.82
CA PRO A 111 32.05 10.12 -6.42
C PRO A 111 31.60 11.41 -5.70
N GLY A 112 30.48 11.36 -4.99
CA GLY A 112 29.92 12.46 -4.21
C GLY A 112 29.01 13.41 -4.97
N MET A 113 28.79 13.21 -6.27
CA MET A 113 27.83 14.00 -7.04
C MET A 113 26.39 13.65 -6.70
N ASP A 114 26.12 12.39 -6.36
CA ASP A 114 24.85 11.90 -5.82
C ASP A 114 24.43 12.67 -4.56
N ARG A 115 25.33 12.80 -3.59
CA ARG A 115 25.09 13.58 -2.36
C ARG A 115 24.84 15.06 -2.64
N MET A 116 25.57 15.64 -3.58
CA MET A 116 25.37 17.04 -3.95
C MET A 116 24.01 17.26 -4.64
N ALA A 117 23.63 16.34 -5.51
CA ALA A 117 22.34 16.38 -6.19
C ALA A 117 21.18 16.18 -5.18
N THR A 118 21.31 15.28 -4.22
CA THR A 118 20.34 15.06 -3.14
C THR A 118 20.16 16.33 -2.32
N ARG A 119 21.24 16.95 -1.83
CA ARG A 119 21.18 18.21 -1.07
C ARG A 119 20.53 19.35 -1.85
N MET A 120 20.75 19.40 -3.17
CA MET A 120 20.09 20.39 -4.02
C MET A 120 18.61 20.16 -4.13
N MET A 121 18.17 18.89 -4.13
CA MET A 121 16.75 18.53 -4.16
C MET A 121 16.09 18.75 -2.80
N GLU A 122 16.72 18.35 -1.71
CA GLU A 122 16.28 18.63 -0.34
C GLU A 122 16.04 20.12 -0.13
N LYS A 123 16.99 20.94 -0.55
CA LYS A 123 16.82 22.39 -0.48
C LYS A 123 15.63 22.91 -1.30
N ARG A 124 15.35 22.32 -2.46
CA ARG A 124 14.16 22.70 -3.25
C ARG A 124 12.86 22.29 -2.58
N ILE A 125 12.86 21.16 -1.91
CA ILE A 125 11.74 20.67 -1.12
C ILE A 125 11.45 21.64 0.02
N ASP A 126 12.47 22.01 0.77
CA ASP A 126 12.40 23.00 1.85
C ASP A 126 11.96 24.38 1.35
N ASP A 127 12.60 24.90 0.29
CA ASP A 127 12.27 26.20 -0.30
C ASP A 127 10.81 26.29 -0.83
N ASN A 128 10.20 25.15 -1.21
CA ASN A 128 8.82 25.07 -1.69
C ASN A 128 7.82 24.66 -0.59
N GLY A 129 8.27 24.38 0.64
CA GLY A 129 7.42 23.93 1.72
C GLY A 129 6.77 22.57 1.44
N THR A 130 7.46 21.70 0.71
CA THR A 130 7.03 20.31 0.47
C THR A 130 7.46 19.47 1.67
N ALA A 131 6.61 18.56 2.10
CA ALA A 131 6.91 17.66 3.21
C ALA A 131 8.16 16.80 2.93
N THR A 132 8.97 16.56 3.96
CA THR A 132 10.11 15.64 3.92
C THR A 132 9.63 14.19 3.88
N ILE A 133 10.53 13.25 3.65
CA ILE A 133 10.19 11.81 3.66
C ILE A 133 9.69 11.40 5.05
N ASP A 134 10.37 11.83 6.12
CA ASP A 134 9.99 11.51 7.49
C ASP A 134 8.61 12.09 7.84
N GLU A 135 8.35 13.35 7.47
CA GLU A 135 7.04 13.97 7.63
C GLU A 135 5.93 13.22 6.84
N LEU A 136 6.25 12.68 5.66
CA LEU A 136 5.30 11.88 4.88
C LEU A 136 5.06 10.50 5.48
N ILE A 137 6.06 9.87 6.09
CA ILE A 137 5.93 8.62 6.83
C ILE A 137 5.03 8.83 8.04
N GLU A 138 5.37 9.81 8.90
CA GLU A 138 4.56 10.16 10.07
C GLU A 138 3.12 10.49 9.67
N LEU A 139 2.93 11.32 8.65
CA LEU A 139 1.60 11.68 8.16
C LEU A 139 0.82 10.46 7.66
N SER A 140 1.48 9.53 6.98
CA SER A 140 0.86 8.30 6.49
C SER A 140 0.39 7.41 7.64
N LEU A 141 1.25 7.21 8.65
CA LEU A 141 0.93 6.45 9.86
C LEU A 141 -0.21 7.11 10.66
N ASP A 142 -0.16 8.42 10.88
CA ASP A 142 -1.20 9.19 11.57
C ASP A 142 -2.57 9.12 10.87
N GLN A 143 -2.58 8.95 9.56
CA GLN A 143 -3.80 8.79 8.75
C GLN A 143 -4.28 7.33 8.65
N GLY A 144 -3.58 6.40 9.29
CA GLY A 144 -3.94 4.99 9.33
C GLY A 144 -3.52 4.21 8.08
N VAL A 145 -2.55 4.71 7.31
CA VAL A 145 -1.91 3.91 6.24
C VAL A 145 -1.13 2.78 6.88
N GLU A 146 -1.35 1.56 6.44
CA GLU A 146 -0.57 0.41 6.86
C GLU A 146 0.72 0.32 6.07
N LEU A 147 1.85 0.70 6.68
CA LEU A 147 3.19 0.55 6.11
C LEU A 147 3.73 -0.83 6.49
N GLN A 148 3.97 -1.67 5.49
CA GLN A 148 4.41 -3.05 5.67
C GLN A 148 5.84 -3.27 5.19
N ALA A 149 6.67 -3.95 5.99
CA ALA A 149 8.04 -4.33 5.65
C ALA A 149 8.11 -5.82 5.32
N CYS A 150 8.66 -6.16 4.15
CA CYS A 150 8.80 -7.53 3.66
C CYS A 150 9.79 -8.33 4.50
N GLN A 151 9.32 -9.35 5.23
CA GLN A 151 10.14 -10.19 6.09
C GLN A 151 11.31 -10.86 5.36
N MET A 152 11.06 -11.40 4.17
CA MET A 152 12.12 -12.01 3.36
C MET A 152 13.24 -11.00 3.02
N THR A 153 12.88 -9.73 2.84
CA THR A 153 13.87 -8.69 2.54
C THR A 153 14.60 -8.24 3.80
N ILE A 154 13.94 -8.14 4.94
CA ILE A 154 14.57 -7.90 6.25
C ILE A 154 15.69 -8.92 6.47
N GLU A 155 15.36 -10.22 6.33
CA GLU A 155 16.34 -11.31 6.46
C GLU A 155 17.45 -11.25 5.40
N LEU A 156 17.13 -10.93 4.14
CA LEU A 156 18.10 -10.83 3.05
C LEU A 156 19.11 -9.70 3.25
N MET A 157 18.66 -8.59 3.81
CA MET A 157 19.48 -7.39 4.02
C MET A 157 20.17 -7.36 5.38
N ASP A 158 19.93 -8.38 6.23
CA ASP A 158 20.45 -8.50 7.59
C ASP A 158 20.06 -7.28 8.46
N TYR A 159 18.78 -6.85 8.34
CA TYR A 159 18.20 -5.78 9.14
C TYR A 159 17.54 -6.37 10.38
N ASP A 160 17.56 -5.62 11.47
CA ASP A 160 16.79 -5.95 12.66
C ASP A 160 15.36 -5.37 12.57
N GLU A 161 14.37 -6.05 13.14
CA GLU A 161 12.98 -5.56 13.15
C GLU A 161 12.85 -4.23 13.91
N ASP A 162 13.73 -3.98 14.89
CA ASP A 162 13.81 -2.77 15.69
C ASP A 162 14.46 -1.58 14.93
N ASP A 163 14.93 -1.77 13.70
CA ASP A 163 15.51 -0.70 12.87
C ASP A 163 14.45 0.15 12.14
N PHE A 164 13.19 -0.30 12.17
CA PHE A 164 12.06 0.34 11.48
C PHE A 164 11.26 1.25 12.41
N TYR A 165 10.52 2.21 11.85
CA TYR A 165 9.59 3.05 12.63
C TYR A 165 8.60 2.19 13.42
N ASP A 166 8.27 2.60 14.65
CA ASP A 166 7.51 1.82 15.64
C ASP A 166 6.16 1.26 15.11
N ASP A 167 5.48 1.98 14.23
CA ASP A 167 4.17 1.61 13.69
C ASP A 167 4.24 0.87 12.33
N VAL A 168 5.45 0.46 11.90
CA VAL A 168 5.63 -0.34 10.69
C VAL A 168 5.30 -1.81 10.98
N THR A 169 4.43 -2.39 10.16
CA THR A 169 4.09 -3.81 10.26
C THR A 169 5.20 -4.68 9.68
N VAL A 170 5.94 -5.37 10.54
CA VAL A 170 6.96 -6.35 10.17
C VAL A 170 6.39 -7.77 10.11
N GLY A 171 7.15 -8.76 9.66
CA GLY A 171 6.70 -10.15 9.58
C GLY A 171 5.75 -10.46 8.42
N VAL A 172 5.62 -9.57 7.48
CA VAL A 172 4.71 -9.70 6.32
C VAL A 172 5.46 -10.23 5.10
N GLY A 173 4.80 -11.07 4.32
CA GLY A 173 5.37 -11.66 3.11
C GLY A 173 4.55 -11.37 1.85
N ALA A 174 5.07 -11.81 0.70
CA ALA A 174 4.42 -11.64 -0.59
C ALA A 174 2.98 -12.21 -0.65
N ALA A 175 2.67 -13.24 0.15
CA ALA A 175 1.33 -13.81 0.21
C ALA A 175 0.32 -12.80 0.79
N THR A 176 0.69 -12.10 1.86
CA THR A 176 -0.13 -11.04 2.48
C THR A 176 -0.28 -9.86 1.52
N ALA A 177 0.81 -9.41 0.88
CA ALA A 177 0.75 -8.36 -0.12
C ALA A 177 -0.20 -8.68 -1.27
N LEU A 178 -0.16 -9.92 -1.79
CA LEU A 178 -1.08 -10.38 -2.85
C LEU A 178 -2.53 -10.44 -2.37
N GLN A 179 -2.77 -10.74 -1.10
CA GLN A 179 -4.11 -10.75 -0.51
C GLN A 179 -4.69 -9.33 -0.47
N HIS A 180 -3.92 -8.35 0.03
CA HIS A 180 -4.30 -6.96 -0.01
C HIS A 180 -4.53 -6.44 -1.43
N MET A 181 -3.65 -6.80 -2.37
CA MET A 181 -3.83 -6.45 -3.78
C MET A 181 -5.11 -7.04 -4.37
N ALA A 182 -5.45 -8.30 -4.03
CA ALA A 182 -6.67 -8.94 -4.55
C ALA A 182 -7.96 -8.28 -4.04
N GLU A 183 -7.90 -7.63 -2.87
CA GLU A 183 -9.01 -6.93 -2.24
C GLU A 183 -9.06 -5.43 -2.59
N SER A 184 -8.04 -4.92 -3.27
CA SER A 184 -7.90 -3.49 -3.58
C SER A 184 -8.51 -3.10 -4.91
N ASP A 185 -9.19 -1.95 -4.93
CA ASP A 185 -9.69 -1.29 -6.15
C ASP A 185 -8.54 -0.74 -7.01
N ILE A 186 -7.46 -0.30 -6.35
CA ILE A 186 -6.27 0.28 -6.99
C ILE A 186 -5.03 -0.44 -6.50
N GLN A 187 -4.24 -0.90 -7.47
CA GLN A 187 -2.97 -1.59 -7.22
C GLN A 187 -1.85 -0.90 -7.99
N LEU A 188 -0.78 -0.55 -7.32
CA LEU A 188 0.37 0.13 -7.92
C LEU A 188 1.67 -0.60 -7.59
N LEU A 189 2.58 -0.64 -8.55
CA LEU A 189 3.98 -1.03 -8.36
C LEU A 189 4.85 0.19 -8.66
N VAL A 190 5.68 0.58 -7.68
CA VAL A 190 6.54 1.78 -7.73
C VAL A 190 7.99 1.43 -7.44
#